data_ad6791cece17975b69b8d540e7499319
#
_entry.id   ad6791cece17975b69b8d540e7499319
#
_cell.length_a   1.000
_cell.length_b   1.000
_cell.length_c   1.000
_cell.angle_alpha   90.00
_cell.angle_beta   90.00
_cell.angle_gamma   90.00
#
_symmetry.space_group_name_H-M   'P 1'
#
loop_
_entity.id
_entity.type
_entity.pdbx_description
1 polymer ?
#
loop_
_entity_poly.entity_id
_entity_poly.type
_entity_poly.pdbx_seq_one_letter_code
_entity_poly.pdbx_strand_id
1 'polypeptide(L)'
;MKNRFFGGICTALFALMMVVGCSKPAADLTQIDSFTKAKPVWAEGRERERNLTLSFREVIKTRWASEAYIRLTASCDYRLRINGEFVAHGPSVAAHDFYRIDCYDIAPYLKWGKNIIALEVAGYNDDNYYLLNQPSFLQAEIEVDGEVVAATGSEFEAYELKQRKQDGREFSFQRPHIEHYILTPDFDKWTTAKHWRAPEAVKLVEQPAKTLLSRHVPYPDYTIHEAEKLEEGLYKFKCNSTGFLGMTIKVDEPSHLLFAFDEILSDGHVNGDRFGCYAYLTYELEPGTYNLEAFEPNTMQYVEVLATKGGCTVERMYMRDYCGSDVKRAKFECDDEAMNRLFEAARETHRQNALDIFMDCPSRERAGWL
;
A
#
# COMPACT_ATOMS: atom_id res chain seq x y z
N MET A 1 63.43 48.97 32.80
CA MET A 1 63.02 47.60 33.04
C MET A 1 62.06 47.22 31.96
N LYS A 2 62.48 46.35 30.99
CA LYS A 2 61.72 45.96 29.82
C LYS A 2 61.37 44.50 29.98
N ASN A 3 60.12 44.20 30.06
CA ASN A 3 59.64 42.77 29.93
C ASN A 3 59.09 42.58 28.52
N ARG A 4 59.70 41.65 27.79
CA ARG A 4 59.22 41.13 26.50
C ARG A 4 58.36 39.92 26.74
N PHE A 5 57.10 39.96 26.28
CA PHE A 5 56.27 38.78 26.15
C PHE A 5 56.45 38.19 24.75
N PHE A 6 56.84 36.91 24.68
CA PHE A 6 56.82 36.12 23.47
C PHE A 6 55.46 35.44 23.36
N GLY A 7 54.70 35.79 22.35
CA GLY A 7 53.48 35.07 21.98
C GLY A 7 53.80 33.98 20.97
N GLY A 8 53.60 32.73 21.39
CA GLY A 8 53.68 31.61 20.48
C GLY A 8 52.37 31.43 19.70
N ILE A 9 52.47 31.50 18.38
CA ILE A 9 51.36 31.22 17.47
C ILE A 9 51.34 29.67 17.25
N CYS A 10 50.37 29.01 17.81
CA CYS A 10 50.05 27.59 17.49
C CYS A 10 49.23 27.55 16.20
N THR A 11 49.88 27.18 15.11
CA THR A 11 49.19 26.93 13.83
C THR A 11 48.65 25.51 13.84
N ALA A 12 47.35 25.36 14.09
CA ALA A 12 46.68 24.06 13.94
C ALA A 12 46.37 23.83 12.46
N LEU A 13 47.10 22.91 11.85
CA LEU A 13 46.77 22.38 10.53
C LEU A 13 45.53 21.47 10.66
N PHE A 14 44.37 21.92 10.22
CA PHE A 14 43.21 21.05 9.96
C PHE A 14 43.45 20.36 8.63
N ALA A 15 43.83 19.08 8.67
CA ALA A 15 43.81 18.20 7.51
C ALA A 15 42.38 17.86 7.20
N LEU A 16 41.78 18.52 6.19
CA LEU A 16 40.48 18.18 5.63
C LEU A 16 40.66 16.86 4.80
N MET A 17 40.40 15.72 5.41
CA MET A 17 40.26 14.47 4.67
C MET A 17 38.96 14.57 3.86
N MET A 18 39.04 14.87 2.57
CA MET A 18 37.97 14.60 1.63
C MET A 18 37.82 13.07 1.52
N VAL A 19 36.83 12.53 2.24
CA VAL A 19 36.34 11.20 1.96
C VAL A 19 35.59 11.30 0.63
N VAL A 20 36.26 11.00 -0.46
CA VAL A 20 35.60 10.72 -1.74
C VAL A 20 34.88 9.38 -1.52
N GLY A 21 33.65 9.45 -1.00
CA GLY A 21 32.75 8.32 -1.00
C GLY A 21 32.45 7.98 -2.46
N CYS A 22 33.03 6.89 -2.97
CA CYS A 22 32.48 6.22 -4.13
C CYS A 22 31.07 5.75 -3.76
N SER A 23 30.07 6.59 -3.99
CA SER A 23 28.68 6.11 -3.99
C SER A 23 28.58 5.13 -5.15
N LYS A 24 28.39 3.85 -4.82
CA LYS A 24 27.92 2.88 -5.83
C LYS A 24 26.69 3.47 -6.51
N PRO A 25 26.55 3.37 -7.85
CA PRO A 25 25.31 3.77 -8.50
C PRO A 25 24.17 3.01 -7.82
N ALA A 26 23.07 3.72 -7.53
CA ALA A 26 21.87 3.10 -6.99
C ALA A 26 21.49 1.91 -7.88
N ALA A 27 21.20 0.77 -7.27
CA ALA A 27 20.79 -0.42 -8.01
C ALA A 27 19.54 -0.08 -8.84
N ASP A 28 19.51 -0.51 -10.10
CA ASP A 28 18.31 -0.38 -10.93
C ASP A 28 17.30 -1.44 -10.50
N LEU A 29 16.40 -1.07 -9.59
CA LEU A 29 15.40 -1.96 -9.00
C LEU A 29 14.32 -2.40 -10.01
N THR A 30 14.34 -1.87 -11.24
CA THR A 30 13.38 -2.25 -12.29
C THR A 30 13.87 -3.39 -13.17
N GLN A 31 15.10 -3.86 -13.01
CA GLN A 31 15.71 -4.93 -13.82
C GLN A 31 15.73 -6.31 -13.15
N ILE A 32 14.90 -6.49 -12.09
CA ILE A 32 14.85 -7.74 -11.32
C ILE A 32 13.76 -8.63 -11.91
N ASP A 33 14.12 -9.80 -12.40
CA ASP A 33 13.28 -10.78 -13.09
C ASP A 33 13.29 -12.18 -12.43
N SER A 34 13.93 -12.33 -11.28
CA SER A 34 14.09 -13.62 -10.60
C SER A 34 14.26 -13.47 -9.10
N PHE A 35 13.99 -14.58 -8.41
CA PHE A 35 14.27 -14.75 -6.98
C PHE A 35 15.46 -15.66 -6.77
N THR A 36 16.20 -15.47 -5.68
CA THR A 36 17.35 -16.30 -5.31
C THR A 36 16.91 -17.55 -4.55
N LYS A 37 16.00 -17.40 -3.57
CA LYS A 37 15.54 -18.49 -2.68
C LYS A 37 14.02 -18.63 -2.64
N ALA A 38 13.30 -17.53 -2.77
CA ALA A 38 11.85 -17.53 -2.55
C ALA A 38 11.09 -18.47 -3.48
N LYS A 39 10.10 -19.14 -2.92
CA LYS A 39 9.14 -19.98 -3.63
C LYS A 39 7.75 -19.37 -3.58
N PRO A 40 6.93 -19.52 -4.65
CA PRO A 40 5.51 -19.17 -4.57
C PRO A 40 4.81 -20.10 -3.59
N VAL A 41 4.11 -19.55 -2.60
CA VAL A 41 3.42 -20.32 -1.56
C VAL A 41 2.03 -19.81 -1.30
N TRP A 42 1.12 -20.70 -0.85
CA TRP A 42 -0.20 -20.35 -0.35
C TRP A 42 -0.68 -21.37 0.68
N ALA A 43 -1.82 -21.08 1.33
CA ALA A 43 -2.46 -22.00 2.28
C ALA A 43 -2.89 -23.30 1.57
N GLU A 44 -2.52 -24.46 2.15
CA GLU A 44 -2.77 -25.79 1.61
C GLU A 44 -4.27 -26.02 1.36
N GLY A 45 -4.62 -26.39 0.13
CA GLY A 45 -6.00 -26.71 -0.28
C GLY A 45 -6.94 -25.50 -0.38
N ARG A 46 -6.41 -24.27 -0.21
CA ARG A 46 -7.19 -23.02 -0.24
C ARG A 46 -6.74 -22.08 -1.37
N GLU A 47 -6.02 -22.60 -2.35
CA GLU A 47 -5.40 -21.82 -3.42
C GLU A 47 -6.43 -21.13 -4.33
N ARG A 48 -7.64 -21.72 -4.39
CA ARG A 48 -8.76 -21.19 -5.18
C ARG A 48 -9.94 -20.73 -4.32
N GLU A 49 -9.70 -20.54 -3.03
CA GLU A 49 -10.71 -20.00 -2.14
C GLU A 49 -10.97 -18.52 -2.44
N ARG A 50 -12.22 -18.15 -2.66
CA ARG A 50 -12.62 -16.81 -3.07
C ARG A 50 -12.48 -15.84 -1.90
N ASN A 51 -11.91 -14.66 -2.17
CA ASN A 51 -11.76 -13.53 -1.25
C ASN A 51 -11.05 -13.88 0.07
N LEU A 52 -10.13 -14.86 0.02
CA LEU A 52 -9.30 -15.20 1.17
C LEU A 52 -8.17 -14.19 1.32
N THR A 53 -8.03 -13.57 2.49
CA THR A 53 -6.90 -12.70 2.80
C THR A 53 -6.00 -13.35 3.83
N LEU A 54 -4.72 -13.43 3.51
CA LEU A 54 -3.69 -13.92 4.43
C LEU A 54 -2.75 -12.80 4.85
N SER A 55 -2.34 -12.83 6.11
CA SER A 55 -1.17 -12.08 6.59
C SER A 55 0.06 -12.97 6.54
N PHE A 56 1.11 -12.54 5.87
CA PHE A 56 2.43 -13.15 5.95
C PHE A 56 3.30 -12.31 6.85
N ARG A 57 4.04 -12.95 7.72
CA ARG A 57 4.84 -12.28 8.73
C ARG A 57 6.19 -12.92 8.89
N GLU A 58 7.23 -12.07 8.98
CA GLU A 58 8.59 -12.49 9.34
C GLU A 58 9.21 -11.47 10.31
N VAL A 59 10.10 -11.94 11.17
CA VAL A 59 10.84 -11.10 12.13
C VAL A 59 12.33 -11.25 11.91
N ILE A 60 12.87 -10.39 11.06
CA ILE A 60 14.30 -10.35 10.81
C ILE A 60 15.04 -9.60 11.92
N LYS A 61 16.31 -9.98 12.16
CA LYS A 61 17.21 -9.25 13.05
C LYS A 61 18.28 -8.58 12.23
N THR A 62 18.33 -7.25 12.32
CA THR A 62 19.35 -6.46 11.64
C THR A 62 20.23 -5.73 12.63
N ARG A 63 21.46 -5.46 12.24
CA ARG A 63 22.32 -4.42 12.79
C ARG A 63 22.09 -3.16 11.94
N TRP A 64 23.08 -2.27 11.88
CA TRP A 64 23.04 -1.20 10.89
C TRP A 64 23.25 -1.84 9.50
N ALA A 65 22.16 -2.00 8.75
CA ALA A 65 22.22 -2.44 7.36
C ALA A 65 22.63 -1.27 6.46
N SER A 66 23.57 -1.48 5.56
CA SER A 66 23.93 -0.48 4.56
C SER A 66 23.04 -0.56 3.33
N GLU A 67 22.58 -1.78 3.01
CA GLU A 67 21.68 -2.07 1.90
C GLU A 67 20.67 -3.13 2.37
N ALA A 68 19.37 -2.91 2.10
CA ALA A 68 18.34 -3.90 2.37
C ALA A 68 17.20 -3.78 1.37
N TYR A 69 16.83 -4.88 0.75
CA TYR A 69 15.80 -4.94 -0.27
C TYR A 69 14.78 -6.03 0.06
N ILE A 70 13.53 -5.79 -0.32
CA ILE A 70 12.53 -6.84 -0.44
C ILE A 70 12.12 -6.97 -1.91
N ARG A 71 12.18 -8.20 -2.44
CA ARG A 71 11.62 -8.55 -3.74
C ARG A 71 10.35 -9.33 -3.51
N LEU A 72 9.28 -9.00 -4.21
CA LEU A 72 8.03 -9.73 -4.02
C LEU A 72 7.11 -9.63 -5.24
N THR A 73 6.25 -10.63 -5.36
CA THR A 73 5.11 -10.67 -6.30
C THR A 73 4.00 -11.53 -5.71
N ALA A 74 2.77 -11.33 -6.16
CA ALA A 74 1.60 -12.07 -5.73
C ALA A 74 0.64 -12.33 -6.90
N SER A 75 -0.33 -13.22 -6.69
CA SER A 75 -1.40 -13.49 -7.67
C SER A 75 -2.37 -12.32 -7.86
N CYS A 76 -2.60 -11.59 -6.78
CA CYS A 76 -3.43 -10.39 -6.71
C CYS A 76 -2.66 -9.33 -5.91
N ASP A 77 -3.37 -8.50 -5.16
CA ASP A 77 -2.78 -7.38 -4.45
C ASP A 77 -2.13 -7.79 -3.13
N TYR A 78 -1.05 -7.09 -2.80
CA TYR A 78 -0.43 -7.12 -1.49
C TYR A 78 -0.26 -5.71 -0.94
N ARG A 79 -0.24 -5.59 0.40
CA ARG A 79 0.20 -4.41 1.12
C ARG A 79 1.37 -4.76 2.03
N LEU A 80 2.50 -4.06 1.85
CA LEU A 80 3.70 -4.23 2.65
C LEU A 80 3.76 -3.17 3.75
N ARG A 81 3.97 -3.63 4.98
CA ARG A 81 4.31 -2.80 6.14
C ARG A 81 5.59 -3.30 6.79
N ILE A 82 6.40 -2.37 7.28
CA ILE A 82 7.60 -2.68 8.06
C ILE A 82 7.51 -1.95 9.40
N ASN A 83 7.56 -2.69 10.50
CA ASN A 83 7.37 -2.15 11.85
C ASN A 83 6.05 -1.35 12.00
N GLY A 84 5.00 -1.74 11.27
CA GLY A 84 3.70 -1.07 11.21
C GLY A 84 3.60 0.09 10.23
N GLU A 85 4.72 0.57 9.70
CA GLU A 85 4.75 1.65 8.71
C GLU A 85 4.39 1.12 7.32
N PHE A 86 3.55 1.84 6.59
CA PHE A 86 3.23 1.54 5.19
C PHE A 86 4.46 1.74 4.31
N VAL A 87 4.77 0.76 3.48
CA VAL A 87 5.88 0.83 2.53
C VAL A 87 5.37 0.85 1.09
N ALA A 88 4.50 -0.10 0.74
CA ALA A 88 4.07 -0.27 -0.64
C ALA A 88 2.77 -1.07 -0.77
N HIS A 89 2.17 -0.96 -1.94
CA HIS A 89 1.07 -1.80 -2.45
C HIS A 89 1.40 -2.23 -3.88
N GLY A 90 1.02 -3.44 -4.24
CA GLY A 90 1.28 -4.02 -5.57
C GLY A 90 0.75 -5.46 -5.64
N PRO A 91 1.23 -6.26 -6.60
CA PRO A 91 2.25 -5.95 -7.59
C PRO A 91 1.74 -5.08 -8.74
N SER A 92 2.65 -4.63 -9.60
CA SER A 92 2.28 -4.06 -10.90
C SER A 92 1.60 -5.13 -11.75
N VAL A 93 0.53 -4.75 -12.45
CA VAL A 93 -0.24 -5.65 -13.30
C VAL A 93 0.62 -6.19 -14.45
N ALA A 94 0.42 -7.46 -14.79
CA ALA A 94 1.07 -8.14 -15.90
C ALA A 94 0.03 -8.82 -16.80
N ALA A 95 0.46 -9.26 -18.00
CA ALA A 95 -0.35 -10.11 -18.85
C ALA A 95 -0.65 -11.45 -18.17
N HIS A 96 -1.65 -12.17 -18.67
CA HIS A 96 -2.05 -13.49 -18.20
C HIS A 96 -0.84 -14.44 -18.07
N ASP A 97 -0.75 -15.20 -16.99
CA ASP A 97 0.33 -16.16 -16.66
C ASP A 97 1.71 -15.53 -16.43
N PHE A 98 1.82 -14.20 -16.43
CA PHE A 98 3.04 -13.47 -16.10
C PHE A 98 2.86 -12.68 -14.81
N TYR A 99 3.96 -12.53 -14.04
CA TYR A 99 3.94 -11.84 -12.75
C TYR A 99 5.14 -10.92 -12.63
N ARG A 100 4.90 -9.65 -12.34
CA ARG A 100 5.98 -8.67 -12.17
C ARG A 100 6.54 -8.71 -10.77
N ILE A 101 7.86 -8.68 -10.69
CA ILE A 101 8.55 -8.56 -9.40
C ILE A 101 8.68 -7.08 -9.06
N ASP A 102 8.15 -6.70 -7.91
CA ASP A 102 8.45 -5.44 -7.28
C ASP A 102 9.69 -5.58 -6.39
N CYS A 103 10.54 -4.56 -6.35
CA CYS A 103 11.71 -4.50 -5.49
C CYS A 103 11.77 -3.16 -4.78
N TYR A 104 11.76 -3.17 -3.45
CA TYR A 104 11.79 -1.96 -2.63
C TYR A 104 13.06 -1.92 -1.79
N ASP A 105 13.70 -0.74 -1.74
CA ASP A 105 14.69 -0.44 -0.71
C ASP A 105 13.98 -0.31 0.64
N ILE A 106 14.28 -1.21 1.56
CA ILE A 106 13.69 -1.25 2.89
C ILE A 106 14.65 -0.78 4.00
N ALA A 107 15.88 -0.45 3.67
CA ALA A 107 16.84 0.03 4.67
C ALA A 107 16.33 1.21 5.50
N PRO A 108 15.61 2.21 4.92
CA PRO A 108 15.07 3.34 5.69
C PRO A 108 14.07 2.95 6.78
N TYR A 109 13.40 1.79 6.65
CA TYR A 109 12.37 1.31 7.59
C TYR A 109 12.93 0.38 8.68
N LEU A 110 14.19 -0.06 8.53
CA LEU A 110 14.81 -1.00 9.45
C LEU A 110 15.42 -0.28 10.67
N LYS A 111 15.28 -0.91 11.81
CA LYS A 111 15.84 -0.46 13.10
C LYS A 111 16.88 -1.48 13.56
N TRP A 112 17.81 -1.05 14.39
CA TRP A 112 18.70 -1.98 15.07
C TRP A 112 17.92 -2.99 15.91
N GLY A 113 18.19 -4.27 15.74
CA GLY A 113 17.52 -5.38 16.43
C GLY A 113 16.41 -6.02 15.60
N LYS A 114 15.28 -6.35 16.22
CA LYS A 114 14.15 -7.03 15.57
C LYS A 114 13.32 -6.05 14.73
N ASN A 115 13.06 -6.43 13.50
CA ASN A 115 12.18 -5.74 12.56
C ASN A 115 11.08 -6.69 12.11
N ILE A 116 9.86 -6.20 12.05
CA ILE A 116 8.69 -6.95 11.64
C ILE A 116 8.39 -6.60 10.19
N ILE A 117 8.43 -7.60 9.32
CA ILE A 117 8.00 -7.51 7.93
C ILE A 117 6.62 -8.14 7.86
N ALA A 118 5.64 -7.37 7.45
CA ALA A 118 4.23 -7.75 7.45
C ALA A 118 3.62 -7.51 6.08
N LEU A 119 3.09 -8.57 5.47
CA LEU A 119 2.42 -8.55 4.17
C LEU A 119 0.97 -8.98 4.34
N GLU A 120 0.03 -8.12 4.00
CA GLU A 120 -1.37 -8.47 3.81
C GLU A 120 -1.55 -8.81 2.33
N VAL A 121 -2.06 -10.00 2.02
CA VAL A 121 -2.14 -10.51 0.64
C VAL A 121 -3.56 -10.98 0.35
N ALA A 122 -4.16 -10.39 -0.68
CA ALA A 122 -5.47 -10.78 -1.15
C ALA A 122 -5.39 -11.98 -2.09
N GLY A 123 -6.24 -12.99 -1.86
CA GLY A 123 -6.50 -14.09 -2.77
C GLY A 123 -7.95 -13.99 -3.26
N TYR A 124 -8.20 -13.07 -4.18
CA TYR A 124 -9.57 -12.79 -4.60
C TYR A 124 -10.22 -13.98 -5.31
N ASN A 125 -9.48 -14.67 -6.18
CA ASN A 125 -9.99 -15.75 -7.01
C ASN A 125 -11.33 -15.40 -7.65
N ASP A 126 -11.37 -14.22 -8.25
CA ASP A 126 -12.52 -13.65 -8.91
C ASP A 126 -12.19 -13.37 -10.38
N ASP A 127 -13.20 -13.41 -11.23
CA ASP A 127 -13.05 -13.16 -12.65
C ASP A 127 -13.88 -11.93 -13.02
N ASN A 128 -13.21 -10.82 -13.20
CA ASN A 128 -13.82 -9.54 -13.51
C ASN A 128 -12.93 -8.72 -14.46
N TYR A 129 -13.16 -7.44 -14.62
CA TYR A 129 -12.48 -6.63 -15.64
C TYR A 129 -11.00 -6.40 -15.37
N TYR A 130 -10.55 -6.55 -14.15
CA TYR A 130 -9.12 -6.35 -13.84
C TYR A 130 -8.48 -7.47 -13.01
N LEU A 131 -9.25 -8.44 -12.53
CA LEU A 131 -8.76 -9.62 -11.84
C LEU A 131 -9.08 -10.88 -12.62
N LEU A 132 -8.25 -11.90 -12.41
CA LEU A 132 -8.39 -13.22 -12.99
C LEU A 132 -8.59 -14.26 -11.91
N ASN A 133 -9.46 -15.23 -12.17
CA ASN A 133 -9.61 -16.41 -11.32
C ASN A 133 -8.41 -17.34 -11.53
N GLN A 134 -7.43 -17.23 -10.66
CA GLN A 134 -6.18 -17.99 -10.69
C GLN A 134 -5.76 -18.41 -9.28
N PRO A 135 -5.01 -19.53 -9.13
CA PRO A 135 -4.53 -19.95 -7.82
C PRO A 135 -3.73 -18.84 -7.12
N SER A 136 -4.12 -18.54 -5.90
CA SER A 136 -3.46 -17.51 -5.10
C SER A 136 -2.05 -17.93 -4.70
N PHE A 137 -1.13 -16.97 -4.64
CA PHE A 137 0.22 -17.16 -4.13
C PHE A 137 0.84 -15.83 -3.68
N LEU A 138 1.85 -15.94 -2.83
CA LEU A 138 2.85 -14.92 -2.55
C LEU A 138 4.23 -15.53 -2.82
N GLN A 139 5.13 -14.75 -3.42
CA GLN A 139 6.55 -15.07 -3.52
C GLN A 139 7.35 -13.84 -3.11
N ALA A 140 8.14 -13.94 -2.03
CA ALA A 140 8.86 -12.81 -1.45
C ALA A 140 10.18 -13.25 -0.82
N GLU A 141 11.24 -12.44 -0.97
CA GLU A 141 12.50 -12.62 -0.28
C GLU A 141 13.09 -11.29 0.19
N ILE A 142 13.79 -11.33 1.30
CA ILE A 142 14.43 -10.18 1.93
C ILE A 142 15.94 -10.38 1.86
N GLU A 143 16.62 -9.42 1.26
CA GLU A 143 18.08 -9.36 1.18
C GLU A 143 18.59 -8.22 2.08
N VAL A 144 19.64 -8.52 2.86
CA VAL A 144 20.33 -7.54 3.70
C VAL A 144 21.81 -7.69 3.46
N ASP A 145 22.48 -6.60 3.08
CA ASP A 145 23.94 -6.56 2.80
C ASP A 145 24.41 -7.67 1.85
N GLY A 146 23.58 -8.01 0.83
CA GLY A 146 23.87 -9.01 -0.20
C GLY A 146 23.53 -10.46 0.18
N GLU A 147 22.94 -10.70 1.35
CA GLU A 147 22.51 -12.04 1.78
C GLU A 147 20.99 -12.12 1.91
N VAL A 148 20.37 -13.15 1.32
CA VAL A 148 18.94 -13.44 1.53
C VAL A 148 18.76 -14.00 2.93
N VAL A 149 18.14 -13.21 3.80
CA VAL A 149 17.93 -13.48 5.24
C VAL A 149 16.57 -14.10 5.54
N ALA A 150 15.60 -13.94 4.64
CA ALA A 150 14.28 -14.59 4.73
C ALA A 150 13.63 -14.73 3.36
N ALA A 151 12.87 -15.82 3.15
CA ALA A 151 12.17 -16.10 1.92
C ALA A 151 10.88 -16.88 2.15
N THR A 152 9.89 -16.72 1.27
CA THR A 152 8.72 -17.59 1.23
C THR A 152 9.12 -19.01 0.84
N GLY A 153 8.50 -19.99 1.46
CA GLY A 153 8.88 -21.40 1.37
C GLY A 153 9.82 -21.86 2.50
N SER A 154 10.31 -20.94 3.34
CA SER A 154 11.14 -21.26 4.51
C SER A 154 10.77 -20.44 5.77
N GLU A 155 11.06 -19.14 5.81
CA GLU A 155 10.98 -18.37 7.06
C GLU A 155 9.62 -17.72 7.30
N PHE A 156 8.92 -17.30 6.25
CA PHE A 156 7.62 -16.62 6.39
C PHE A 156 6.54 -17.55 6.94
N GLU A 157 5.88 -17.11 8.00
CA GLU A 157 4.64 -17.70 8.51
C GLU A 157 3.44 -16.92 7.95
N ALA A 158 2.31 -17.63 7.76
CA ALA A 158 1.08 -17.01 7.33
C ALA A 158 -0.09 -17.31 8.26
N TYR A 159 -1.03 -16.37 8.33
CA TYR A 159 -2.22 -16.43 9.17
C TYR A 159 -3.42 -15.89 8.39
N GLU A 160 -4.58 -16.48 8.61
CA GLU A 160 -5.82 -15.96 8.04
C GLU A 160 -6.23 -14.66 8.74
N LEU A 161 -6.49 -13.61 7.97
CA LEU A 161 -7.04 -12.35 8.48
C LEU A 161 -8.56 -12.44 8.61
N LYS A 162 -9.02 -13.19 9.62
CA LYS A 162 -10.46 -13.44 9.88
C LYS A 162 -11.28 -12.18 10.17
N GLN A 163 -10.60 -11.08 10.54
CA GLN A 163 -11.26 -9.79 10.72
C GLN A 163 -11.75 -9.19 9.39
N ARG A 164 -11.20 -9.57 8.25
CA ARG A 164 -11.73 -9.23 6.93
C ARG A 164 -12.72 -10.31 6.50
N LYS A 165 -13.96 -9.92 6.28
CA LYS A 165 -15.02 -10.82 5.87
C LYS A 165 -14.83 -11.28 4.43
N GLN A 166 -14.93 -12.59 4.20
CA GLN A 166 -14.84 -13.16 2.85
C GLN A 166 -16.15 -13.06 2.07
N ASP A 167 -17.30 -13.07 2.76
CA ASP A 167 -18.65 -13.05 2.21
C ASP A 167 -19.22 -11.64 1.99
N GLY A 168 -18.32 -10.65 1.86
CA GLY A 168 -18.69 -9.29 1.58
C GLY A 168 -19.40 -9.13 0.23
N ARG A 169 -20.16 -8.04 0.09
CA ARG A 169 -20.79 -7.67 -1.18
C ARG A 169 -19.72 -7.26 -2.19
N GLU A 170 -19.92 -7.56 -3.46
CA GLU A 170 -19.08 -7.05 -4.55
C GLU A 170 -19.27 -5.55 -4.71
N PHE A 171 -18.20 -4.84 -5.05
CA PHE A 171 -18.28 -3.43 -5.43
C PHE A 171 -19.19 -3.27 -6.66
N SER A 172 -18.97 -4.12 -7.67
CA SER A 172 -19.82 -4.26 -8.88
C SER A 172 -19.44 -5.58 -9.57
N PHE A 173 -20.17 -5.95 -10.62
CA PHE A 173 -19.78 -7.10 -11.44
C PHE A 173 -18.40 -6.91 -12.17
N GLN A 174 -17.85 -5.71 -12.12
CA GLN A 174 -16.58 -5.34 -12.77
C GLN A 174 -15.40 -5.32 -11.80
N ARG A 175 -15.67 -5.33 -10.48
CA ARG A 175 -14.66 -5.23 -9.42
C ARG A 175 -14.97 -6.19 -8.28
N PRO A 176 -13.94 -6.62 -7.52
CA PRO A 176 -14.11 -7.61 -6.45
C PRO A 176 -14.92 -7.09 -5.27
N HIS A 177 -14.95 -7.88 -4.20
CA HIS A 177 -15.63 -7.57 -2.96
C HIS A 177 -15.11 -6.28 -2.33
N ILE A 178 -16.04 -5.49 -1.79
CA ILE A 178 -15.69 -4.37 -0.93
C ILE A 178 -15.12 -4.89 0.40
N GLU A 179 -14.45 -4.00 1.08
CA GLU A 179 -13.89 -4.30 2.38
C GLU A 179 -14.96 -4.22 3.48
N HIS A 180 -15.11 -5.33 4.20
CA HIS A 180 -15.92 -5.43 5.39
C HIS A 180 -15.07 -6.03 6.52
N TYR A 181 -14.91 -5.27 7.62
CA TYR A 181 -14.08 -5.66 8.75
C TYR A 181 -14.86 -5.75 10.05
N ILE A 182 -14.50 -6.74 10.88
CA ILE A 182 -14.89 -6.83 12.29
C ILE A 182 -13.63 -6.67 13.12
N LEU A 183 -13.48 -5.55 13.82
CA LEU A 183 -12.22 -5.16 14.46
C LEU A 183 -12.34 -4.93 15.96
N THR A 184 -11.26 -5.25 16.64
CA THR A 184 -10.94 -4.77 17.99
C THR A 184 -9.80 -3.77 17.93
N PRO A 185 -9.57 -2.93 18.94
CA PRO A 185 -8.50 -1.91 18.91
C PRO A 185 -7.08 -2.45 18.66
N ASP A 186 -6.92 -3.75 18.84
CA ASP A 186 -5.62 -4.44 18.71
C ASP A 186 -5.42 -5.15 17.35
N PHE A 187 -6.30 -4.91 16.39
CA PHE A 187 -6.39 -5.65 15.11
C PHE A 187 -5.10 -5.65 14.29
N ASP A 188 -4.28 -4.61 14.41
CA ASP A 188 -3.06 -4.41 13.64
C ASP A 188 -1.76 -4.77 14.40
N LYS A 189 -1.85 -5.26 15.63
CA LYS A 189 -0.68 -5.64 16.47
C LYS A 189 0.25 -6.65 15.79
N TRP A 190 -0.26 -7.45 14.86
CA TRP A 190 0.56 -8.38 14.09
C TRP A 190 1.62 -7.67 13.23
N THR A 191 1.42 -6.39 12.90
CA THR A 191 2.36 -5.58 12.11
C THR A 191 3.40 -4.86 12.95
N THR A 192 3.16 -4.68 14.27
CA THR A 192 3.97 -3.81 15.15
C THR A 192 4.57 -4.53 16.33
N ALA A 193 3.87 -5.53 16.89
CA ALA A 193 4.24 -6.14 18.15
C ALA A 193 5.35 -7.18 17.99
N LYS A 194 6.48 -6.98 18.66
CA LYS A 194 7.58 -7.96 18.71
C LYS A 194 7.18 -9.29 19.39
N HIS A 195 6.22 -9.23 20.29
CA HIS A 195 5.62 -10.37 20.99
C HIS A 195 4.11 -10.35 20.76
N TRP A 196 3.72 -10.69 19.56
CA TRP A 196 2.32 -10.88 19.20
C TRP A 196 1.90 -12.31 19.50
N ARG A 197 0.73 -12.47 20.12
CA ARG A 197 0.11 -13.79 20.28
C ARG A 197 -0.54 -14.16 18.96
N ALA A 198 0.20 -14.87 18.12
CA ALA A 198 -0.29 -15.34 16.84
C ALA A 198 -1.47 -16.31 17.03
N PRO A 199 -2.48 -16.25 16.14
CA PRO A 199 -3.41 -17.36 15.95
C PRO A 199 -2.67 -18.59 15.41
N GLU A 200 -3.39 -19.68 15.16
CA GLU A 200 -2.81 -20.83 14.48
C GLU A 200 -2.36 -20.43 13.06
N ALA A 201 -1.10 -20.74 12.75
CA ALA A 201 -0.56 -20.50 11.41
C ALA A 201 -1.21 -21.42 10.39
N VAL A 202 -1.48 -20.93 9.19
CA VAL A 202 -1.91 -21.77 8.09
C VAL A 202 -0.72 -22.58 7.56
N LYS A 203 -0.96 -23.83 7.21
CA LYS A 203 0.05 -24.63 6.54
C LYS A 203 0.27 -24.10 5.13
N LEU A 204 1.47 -23.63 4.86
CA LEU A 204 1.88 -23.19 3.53
C LEU A 204 2.37 -24.36 2.68
N VAL A 205 2.00 -24.34 1.39
CA VAL A 205 2.49 -25.28 0.38
C VAL A 205 3.04 -24.52 -0.81
N GLU A 206 4.11 -25.06 -1.40
CA GLU A 206 4.71 -24.52 -2.60
C GLU A 206 3.74 -24.65 -3.78
N GLN A 207 3.59 -23.56 -4.53
CA GLN A 207 2.80 -23.48 -5.74
C GLN A 207 3.69 -23.75 -6.97
N PRO A 208 3.13 -24.09 -8.13
CA PRO A 208 3.89 -24.20 -9.37
C PRO A 208 4.70 -22.93 -9.66
N ALA A 209 5.90 -23.12 -10.23
CA ALA A 209 6.77 -22.02 -10.63
C ALA A 209 6.03 -21.02 -11.54
N LYS A 210 6.33 -19.74 -11.37
CA LYS A 210 5.69 -18.63 -12.08
C LYS A 210 6.58 -18.09 -13.18
N THR A 211 5.98 -17.58 -14.26
CA THR A 211 6.70 -16.82 -15.27
C THR A 211 6.87 -15.38 -14.78
N LEU A 212 8.08 -15.03 -14.39
CA LEU A 212 8.40 -13.76 -13.76
C LEU A 212 8.88 -12.74 -14.77
N LEU A 213 8.53 -11.49 -14.54
CA LEU A 213 8.97 -10.34 -15.32
C LEU A 213 9.49 -9.25 -14.38
N SER A 214 10.45 -8.48 -14.84
CA SER A 214 10.84 -7.25 -14.16
C SER A 214 9.75 -6.19 -14.25
N ARG A 215 9.72 -5.27 -13.29
CA ARG A 215 8.85 -4.10 -13.31
C ARG A 215 9.35 -3.11 -14.35
N HIS A 216 8.50 -2.70 -15.30
CA HIS A 216 8.84 -1.74 -16.36
C HIS A 216 8.27 -0.34 -16.14
N VAL A 217 7.41 -0.17 -15.14
CA VAL A 217 6.74 1.09 -14.84
C VAL A 217 7.25 1.67 -13.53
N PRO A 218 7.25 3.00 -13.37
CA PRO A 218 7.59 3.63 -12.10
C PRO A 218 6.70 3.13 -10.96
N TYR A 219 7.21 3.22 -9.73
CA TYR A 219 6.40 2.97 -8.54
C TYR A 219 5.34 4.05 -8.37
N PRO A 220 4.18 3.70 -7.77
CA PRO A 220 3.11 4.67 -7.52
C PRO A 220 3.55 5.84 -6.64
N ASP A 221 2.84 6.96 -6.79
CA ASP A 221 2.88 8.05 -5.81
C ASP A 221 1.98 7.68 -4.62
N TYR A 222 2.50 7.85 -3.40
CA TYR A 222 1.82 7.58 -2.13
C TYR A 222 1.66 8.84 -1.28
N THR A 223 1.60 10.03 -1.90
CA THR A 223 1.40 11.29 -1.19
C THR A 223 0.10 11.27 -0.39
N ILE A 224 0.13 11.79 0.84
CA ILE A 224 -1.06 11.88 1.70
C ILE A 224 -1.71 13.25 1.52
N HIS A 225 -3.02 13.25 1.35
CA HIS A 225 -3.88 14.43 1.28
C HIS A 225 -4.93 14.37 2.38
N GLU A 226 -5.00 15.42 3.20
CA GLU A 226 -6.03 15.52 4.25
C GLU A 226 -7.38 15.93 3.65
N ALA A 227 -8.45 15.37 4.21
CA ALA A 227 -9.82 15.77 3.87
C ALA A 227 -10.25 17.00 4.69
N GLU A 228 -11.04 17.87 4.08
CA GLU A 228 -11.78 18.94 4.75
C GLU A 228 -13.12 18.41 5.26
N LYS A 229 -13.47 18.70 6.52
CA LYS A 229 -14.79 18.41 7.05
C LYS A 229 -15.74 19.51 6.59
N LEU A 230 -16.75 19.17 5.79
CA LEU A 230 -17.77 20.10 5.32
C LEU A 230 -18.87 20.30 6.36
N GLU A 231 -19.39 19.19 6.90
CA GLU A 231 -20.38 19.14 7.97
C GLU A 231 -20.23 17.83 8.77
N GLU A 232 -21.10 17.57 9.71
CA GLU A 232 -21.01 16.35 10.52
C GLU A 232 -21.18 15.10 9.64
N GLY A 233 -20.16 14.25 9.67
CA GLY A 233 -20.11 13.03 8.86
C GLY A 233 -19.70 13.22 7.41
N LEU A 234 -19.66 14.43 6.84
CA LEU A 234 -19.33 14.67 5.43
C LEU A 234 -17.97 15.33 5.26
N TYR A 235 -17.13 14.70 4.42
CA TYR A 235 -15.75 15.10 4.15
C TYR A 235 -15.49 15.27 2.66
N LYS A 236 -14.53 16.14 2.32
CA LYS A 236 -14.16 16.45 0.94
C LYS A 236 -12.65 16.49 0.78
N PHE A 237 -12.15 15.85 -0.27
CA PHE A 237 -10.79 16.05 -0.76
C PHE A 237 -10.72 17.23 -1.74
N LYS A 238 -9.54 17.82 -1.87
CA LYS A 238 -9.30 18.99 -2.74
C LYS A 238 -9.73 18.73 -4.19
N CYS A 239 -9.49 17.52 -4.69
CA CYS A 239 -9.89 17.07 -6.03
C CYS A 239 -10.33 15.61 -5.97
N ASN A 240 -11.01 15.15 -7.03
CA ASN A 240 -11.27 13.74 -7.23
C ASN A 240 -9.93 13.02 -7.38
N SER A 241 -9.65 12.03 -6.54
CA SER A 241 -8.36 11.34 -6.48
C SER A 241 -8.55 9.85 -6.25
N THR A 242 -7.56 9.07 -6.71
CA THR A 242 -7.51 7.62 -6.51
C THR A 242 -6.45 7.29 -5.45
N GLY A 243 -6.87 6.50 -4.46
CA GLY A 243 -5.96 6.10 -3.39
C GLY A 243 -6.65 5.33 -2.27
N PHE A 244 -5.92 5.11 -1.20
CA PHE A 244 -6.38 4.39 -0.02
C PHE A 244 -7.00 5.39 0.97
N LEU A 245 -8.31 5.25 1.22
CA LEU A 245 -8.98 6.03 2.26
C LEU A 245 -8.45 5.64 3.63
N GLY A 246 -7.90 6.61 4.35
CA GLY A 246 -7.39 6.44 5.69
C GLY A 246 -8.11 7.30 6.69
N MET A 247 -8.25 6.81 7.93
CA MET A 247 -8.90 7.56 8.99
C MET A 247 -8.41 7.18 10.38
N THR A 248 -8.42 8.15 11.29
CA THR A 248 -8.33 7.92 12.73
C THR A 248 -9.70 8.19 13.31
N ILE A 249 -10.29 7.20 13.96
CA ILE A 249 -11.62 7.29 14.56
C ILE A 249 -11.62 6.80 16.00
N LYS A 250 -12.49 7.38 16.81
CA LYS A 250 -12.78 6.93 18.18
C LYS A 250 -14.21 6.43 18.25
N VAL A 251 -14.42 5.28 18.86
CA VAL A 251 -15.69 4.59 19.05
C VAL A 251 -15.89 4.37 20.53
N ASP A 252 -16.99 4.87 21.10
CA ASP A 252 -17.26 4.77 22.53
C ASP A 252 -18.17 3.59 22.89
N GLU A 253 -18.90 3.03 21.93
CA GLU A 253 -19.75 1.84 22.08
C GLU A 253 -19.65 0.94 20.84
N PRO A 254 -20.04 -0.36 20.90
CA PRO A 254 -20.02 -1.24 19.73
C PRO A 254 -20.82 -0.63 18.56
N SER A 255 -20.13 -0.39 17.45
CA SER A 255 -20.66 0.39 16.32
C SER A 255 -20.57 -0.37 15.01
N HIS A 256 -21.52 -0.11 14.11
CA HIS A 256 -21.51 -0.54 12.72
C HIS A 256 -21.53 0.67 11.81
N LEU A 257 -20.41 0.90 11.13
CA LEU A 257 -20.15 2.11 10.34
C LEU A 257 -19.98 1.75 8.87
N LEU A 258 -20.51 2.62 8.02
CA LEU A 258 -20.28 2.62 6.58
C LEU A 258 -19.62 3.95 6.20
N PHE A 259 -18.52 3.87 5.48
CA PHE A 259 -17.89 5.02 4.84
C PHE A 259 -18.27 4.99 3.37
N ALA A 260 -19.34 5.72 3.03
CA ALA A 260 -19.76 5.90 1.65
C ALA A 260 -18.81 6.86 0.95
N PHE A 261 -18.43 6.57 -0.29
CA PHE A 261 -17.54 7.43 -1.07
C PHE A 261 -18.02 7.59 -2.51
N ASP A 262 -17.83 8.77 -3.07
CA ASP A 262 -18.15 9.05 -4.48
C ASP A 262 -17.33 10.26 -4.99
N GLU A 263 -17.34 10.44 -6.29
CA GLU A 263 -16.71 11.55 -7.01
C GLU A 263 -17.51 12.85 -6.91
N ILE A 264 -18.84 12.74 -6.72
CA ILE A 264 -19.78 13.87 -6.67
C ILE A 264 -20.78 13.68 -5.52
N LEU A 265 -21.45 14.77 -5.14
CA LEU A 265 -22.63 14.72 -4.28
C LEU A 265 -23.91 14.62 -5.10
N SER A 266 -24.88 13.85 -4.61
CA SER A 266 -26.25 13.76 -5.09
C SER A 266 -27.17 14.35 -4.02
N ASP A 267 -27.83 15.46 -4.33
CA ASP A 267 -28.70 16.18 -3.38
C ASP A 267 -28.01 16.51 -2.02
N GLY A 268 -26.73 16.81 -2.06
CA GLY A 268 -25.92 17.16 -0.88
C GLY A 268 -25.31 15.97 -0.14
N HIS A 269 -25.59 14.73 -0.54
CA HIS A 269 -25.10 13.50 0.08
C HIS A 269 -24.26 12.65 -0.85
N VAL A 270 -23.47 11.75 -0.28
CA VAL A 270 -22.73 10.73 -1.04
C VAL A 270 -23.69 9.58 -1.41
N ASN A 271 -23.78 9.29 -2.71
CA ASN A 271 -24.55 8.15 -3.20
C ASN A 271 -23.64 6.97 -3.53
N GLY A 272 -23.38 6.11 -2.56
CA GLY A 272 -22.54 4.91 -2.75
C GLY A 272 -23.12 3.85 -3.69
N ASP A 273 -24.38 3.96 -4.08
CA ASP A 273 -25.05 3.02 -5.02
C ASP A 273 -25.09 3.55 -6.47
N ARG A 274 -24.39 4.64 -6.76
CA ARG A 274 -24.37 5.25 -8.10
C ARG A 274 -23.77 4.30 -9.15
N PHE A 275 -24.37 4.27 -10.35
CA PHE A 275 -23.96 3.41 -11.48
C PHE A 275 -23.93 1.91 -11.19
N GLY A 276 -24.72 1.42 -10.22
CA GLY A 276 -24.74 0.00 -9.85
C GLY A 276 -23.51 -0.46 -9.09
N CYS A 277 -22.70 0.48 -8.60
CA CYS A 277 -21.61 0.20 -7.69
C CYS A 277 -22.11 0.14 -6.25
N TYR A 278 -21.34 -0.46 -5.37
CA TYR A 278 -21.54 -0.43 -3.92
C TYR A 278 -20.28 0.16 -3.27
N ALA A 279 -20.19 1.49 -3.29
CA ALA A 279 -19.01 2.24 -2.87
C ALA A 279 -19.04 2.54 -1.36
N TYR A 280 -18.88 1.50 -0.55
CA TYR A 280 -18.88 1.59 0.92
C TYR A 280 -17.74 0.73 1.49
N LEU A 281 -16.99 1.29 2.45
CA LEU A 281 -16.17 0.51 3.37
C LEU A 281 -16.98 0.25 4.63
N THR A 282 -17.03 -1.01 5.09
CA THR A 282 -17.86 -1.41 6.22
C THR A 282 -17.00 -1.84 7.40
N TYR A 283 -17.31 -1.31 8.58
CA TYR A 283 -16.61 -1.64 9.81
C TYR A 283 -17.60 -1.94 10.95
N GLU A 284 -17.44 -3.12 11.56
CA GLU A 284 -18.02 -3.48 12.86
C GLU A 284 -16.92 -3.34 13.92
N LEU A 285 -17.10 -2.44 14.87
CA LEU A 285 -16.05 -2.01 15.79
C LEU A 285 -16.46 -2.15 17.25
N GLU A 286 -15.58 -2.70 18.06
CA GLU A 286 -15.65 -2.61 19.52
C GLU A 286 -15.17 -1.22 20.01
N PRO A 287 -15.51 -0.78 21.24
CA PRO A 287 -15.02 0.49 21.77
C PRO A 287 -13.50 0.64 21.72
N GLY A 288 -13.01 1.78 21.23
CA GLY A 288 -11.58 2.06 21.16
C GLY A 288 -11.23 3.11 20.11
N THR A 289 -9.92 3.32 19.91
CA THR A 289 -9.37 4.19 18.87
C THR A 289 -8.74 3.32 17.78
N TYR A 290 -9.03 3.68 16.54
CA TYR A 290 -8.62 2.94 15.35
C TYR A 290 -7.90 3.84 14.35
N ASN A 291 -6.77 3.37 13.83
CA ASN A 291 -6.13 3.93 12.65
C ASN A 291 -6.38 2.96 11.49
N LEU A 292 -7.36 3.30 10.67
CA LEU A 292 -7.81 2.49 9.55
C LEU A 292 -7.25 3.04 8.25
N GLU A 293 -6.95 2.15 7.31
CA GLU A 293 -6.61 2.50 5.94
C GLU A 293 -7.11 1.39 5.03
N ALA A 294 -7.89 1.74 4.02
CA ALA A 294 -8.43 0.80 3.05
C ALA A 294 -7.30 -0.01 2.40
N PHE A 295 -7.56 -1.28 2.12
CA PHE A 295 -6.62 -2.14 1.40
C PHE A 295 -6.67 -1.88 -0.10
N GLU A 296 -7.89 -1.73 -0.64
CA GLU A 296 -8.13 -1.40 -2.04
C GLU A 296 -8.05 0.11 -2.27
N PRO A 297 -7.39 0.56 -3.34
CA PRO A 297 -7.48 1.94 -3.74
C PRO A 297 -8.86 2.22 -4.34
N ASN A 298 -9.47 3.34 -3.97
CA ASN A 298 -10.75 3.79 -4.47
C ASN A 298 -10.66 5.24 -4.97
N THR A 299 -11.56 5.61 -5.88
CA THR A 299 -11.60 6.97 -6.44
C THR A 299 -12.74 7.74 -5.82
N MET A 300 -12.43 8.92 -5.27
CA MET A 300 -13.43 9.74 -4.58
C MET A 300 -13.01 11.19 -4.46
N GLN A 301 -13.99 12.07 -4.36
CA GLN A 301 -13.82 13.42 -3.85
C GLN A 301 -14.52 13.61 -2.52
N TYR A 302 -15.59 12.85 -2.26
CA TYR A 302 -16.41 12.97 -1.06
C TYR A 302 -16.50 11.65 -0.32
N VAL A 303 -16.56 11.75 1.01
CA VAL A 303 -16.80 10.63 1.91
C VAL A 303 -17.87 11.03 2.92
N GLU A 304 -18.86 10.17 3.11
CA GLU A 304 -19.89 10.34 4.13
C GLU A 304 -19.88 9.18 5.11
N VAL A 305 -19.86 9.50 6.39
CA VAL A 305 -19.83 8.51 7.47
C VAL A 305 -21.26 8.23 7.91
N LEU A 306 -21.70 7.00 7.71
CA LEU A 306 -23.03 6.53 8.07
C LEU A 306 -22.94 5.52 9.21
N ALA A 307 -23.76 5.65 10.23
CA ALA A 307 -23.84 4.69 11.32
C ALA A 307 -25.19 3.99 11.31
N THR A 308 -25.21 2.68 11.16
CA THR A 308 -26.44 1.87 11.31
C THR A 308 -26.64 1.42 12.74
N LYS A 309 -25.57 1.48 13.56
CA LYS A 309 -25.55 1.23 15.00
C LYS A 309 -24.40 1.99 15.63
N GLY A 310 -24.61 2.59 16.81
CA GLY A 310 -23.58 3.35 17.51
C GLY A 310 -23.17 4.61 16.74
N GLY A 311 -21.88 4.91 16.74
CA GLY A 311 -21.29 6.05 16.04
C GLY A 311 -19.80 6.14 16.28
N CYS A 312 -19.17 7.15 15.67
CA CYS A 312 -17.76 7.44 15.89
C CYS A 312 -17.49 8.94 15.88
N THR A 313 -16.38 9.32 16.51
CA THR A 313 -15.74 10.62 16.30
C THR A 313 -14.59 10.42 15.31
N VAL A 314 -14.62 11.13 14.19
CA VAL A 314 -13.53 11.14 13.22
C VAL A 314 -12.54 12.22 13.65
N GLU A 315 -11.36 11.78 14.06
CA GLU A 315 -10.25 12.67 14.46
C GLU A 315 -9.40 13.12 13.27
N ARG A 316 -9.28 12.24 12.25
CA ARG A 316 -8.53 12.49 11.02
C ARG A 316 -9.14 11.69 9.87
N MET A 317 -9.18 12.28 8.69
CA MET A 317 -9.51 11.59 7.44
C MET A 317 -8.54 12.03 6.35
N TYR A 318 -7.96 11.09 5.63
CA TYR A 318 -6.97 11.35 4.59
C TYR A 318 -7.10 10.36 3.45
N MET A 319 -6.52 10.69 2.33
CA MET A 319 -6.24 9.77 1.22
C MET A 319 -4.75 9.63 1.05
N ARG A 320 -4.27 8.41 0.94
CA ARG A 320 -2.94 8.09 0.42
C ARG A 320 -3.08 7.82 -1.06
N ASP A 321 -2.48 8.64 -1.91
CA ASP A 321 -2.50 8.46 -3.36
C ASP A 321 -2.06 7.06 -3.78
N TYR A 322 -2.65 6.58 -4.88
CA TYR A 322 -2.20 5.41 -5.61
C TYR A 322 -2.32 5.71 -7.11
N CYS A 323 -1.37 6.46 -7.63
CA CYS A 323 -1.43 7.07 -8.96
C CYS A 323 -0.06 7.03 -9.63
N GLY A 324 -0.03 7.28 -10.94
CA GLY A 324 1.21 7.38 -11.70
C GLY A 324 2.12 8.50 -11.18
N SER A 325 3.41 8.23 -11.01
CA SER A 325 4.39 9.16 -10.45
C SER A 325 5.16 9.97 -11.50
N ASP A 326 5.13 9.59 -12.77
CA ASP A 326 6.00 10.13 -13.82
C ASP A 326 5.40 11.27 -14.66
N VAL A 327 4.14 11.63 -14.42
CA VAL A 327 3.42 12.68 -15.17
C VAL A 327 4.02 14.09 -15.04
N LYS A 328 4.87 14.31 -14.04
CA LYS A 328 5.55 15.60 -13.81
C LYS A 328 6.54 16.00 -14.92
N ARG A 329 6.87 15.08 -15.83
CA ARG A 329 7.77 15.32 -16.97
C ARG A 329 7.14 16.18 -18.05
N ALA A 330 5.83 16.03 -18.27
CA ALA A 330 5.11 16.82 -19.26
C ALA A 330 4.89 18.26 -18.76
N LYS A 331 5.22 19.23 -19.62
CA LYS A 331 5.05 20.65 -19.36
C LYS A 331 4.41 21.32 -20.57
N PHE A 332 3.50 22.23 -20.31
CA PHE A 332 2.87 23.06 -21.31
C PHE A 332 2.55 24.43 -20.69
N GLU A 333 2.81 25.50 -21.43
CA GLU A 333 2.48 26.86 -21.06
C GLU A 333 2.21 27.68 -22.30
N CYS A 334 1.15 28.49 -22.30
CA CYS A 334 0.82 29.43 -23.34
C CYS A 334 0.08 30.63 -22.76
N ASP A 335 -0.21 31.65 -23.58
CA ASP A 335 -0.88 32.89 -23.16
C ASP A 335 -2.37 32.70 -22.83
N ASP A 336 -2.97 31.57 -23.21
CA ASP A 336 -4.35 31.23 -22.93
C ASP A 336 -4.44 30.42 -21.59
N GLU A 337 -4.94 31.08 -20.56
CA GLU A 337 -5.14 30.46 -19.27
C GLU A 337 -6.10 29.25 -19.28
N ALA A 338 -7.11 29.24 -20.18
CA ALA A 338 -8.03 28.12 -20.29
C ALA A 338 -7.31 26.87 -20.84
N MET A 339 -6.39 27.05 -21.79
CA MET A 339 -5.56 25.98 -22.31
C MET A 339 -4.58 25.46 -21.26
N ASN A 340 -3.98 26.35 -20.47
CA ASN A 340 -3.10 25.92 -19.38
C ASN A 340 -3.87 25.09 -18.35
N ARG A 341 -5.07 25.52 -17.94
CA ARG A 341 -5.94 24.75 -17.01
C ARG A 341 -6.38 23.41 -17.61
N LEU A 342 -6.70 23.39 -18.93
CA LEU A 342 -7.07 22.14 -19.60
C LEU A 342 -5.91 21.15 -19.62
N PHE A 343 -4.69 21.61 -19.86
CA PHE A 343 -3.50 20.75 -19.83
C PHE A 343 -3.28 20.17 -18.41
N GLU A 344 -3.39 20.99 -17.37
CA GLU A 344 -3.26 20.49 -15.98
C GLU A 344 -4.35 19.49 -15.63
N ALA A 345 -5.59 19.71 -16.03
CA ALA A 345 -6.68 18.76 -15.82
C ALA A 345 -6.45 17.44 -16.56
N ALA A 346 -5.99 17.51 -17.82
CA ALA A 346 -5.65 16.33 -18.61
C ALA A 346 -4.48 15.54 -18.00
N ARG A 347 -3.45 16.25 -17.54
CA ARG A 347 -2.29 15.65 -16.86
C ARG A 347 -2.70 14.94 -15.57
N GLU A 348 -3.55 15.57 -14.76
CA GLU A 348 -4.08 14.94 -13.54
C GLU A 348 -4.97 13.73 -13.86
N THR A 349 -5.83 13.82 -14.89
CA THR A 349 -6.63 12.69 -15.35
C THR A 349 -5.73 11.53 -15.80
N HIS A 350 -4.67 11.82 -16.55
CA HIS A 350 -3.69 10.80 -16.93
C HIS A 350 -3.02 10.17 -15.72
N ARG A 351 -2.62 10.97 -14.74
CA ARG A 351 -2.01 10.48 -13.48
C ARG A 351 -2.90 9.45 -12.78
N GLN A 352 -4.20 9.69 -12.76
CA GLN A 352 -5.17 8.80 -12.11
C GLN A 352 -5.42 7.50 -12.89
N ASN A 353 -5.27 7.52 -14.21
CA ASN A 353 -5.64 6.44 -15.12
C ASN A 353 -4.45 5.71 -15.76
N ALA A 354 -3.23 6.10 -15.45
CA ALA A 354 -2.01 5.50 -16.00
C ALA A 354 -1.04 5.12 -14.88
N LEU A 355 -1.36 4.06 -14.17
CA LEU A 355 -0.51 3.53 -13.10
C LEU A 355 0.52 2.54 -13.65
N ASP A 356 0.06 1.39 -14.07
CA ASP A 356 0.83 0.28 -14.68
C ASP A 356 0.17 -0.25 -15.95
N ILE A 357 -1.10 0.08 -16.15
CA ILE A 357 -1.85 -0.02 -17.39
C ILE A 357 -2.59 1.30 -17.63
N PHE A 358 -3.03 1.53 -18.87
CA PHE A 358 -3.96 2.62 -19.17
C PHE A 358 -5.38 2.16 -18.87
N MET A 359 -5.96 2.68 -17.80
CA MET A 359 -7.33 2.36 -17.40
C MET A 359 -8.32 3.28 -18.10
N ASP A 360 -9.50 2.74 -18.40
CA ASP A 360 -10.64 3.51 -18.92
C ASP A 360 -11.16 4.52 -17.89
N CYS A 361 -11.28 4.08 -16.65
CA CYS A 361 -11.62 4.90 -15.49
C CYS A 361 -11.04 4.29 -14.21
N PRO A 362 -10.62 5.11 -13.23
CA PRO A 362 -10.01 4.60 -12.01
C PRO A 362 -11.06 4.21 -10.96
N SER A 363 -12.33 4.62 -11.15
CA SER A 363 -13.40 4.41 -10.16
C SER A 363 -14.14 3.09 -10.34
N ARG A 364 -14.61 2.77 -11.53
CA ARG A 364 -15.55 1.67 -11.77
C ARG A 364 -14.89 0.43 -12.36
N GLU A 365 -14.38 0.51 -13.58
CA GLU A 365 -13.96 -0.68 -14.36
C GLU A 365 -12.50 -1.03 -14.14
N ARG A 366 -11.62 -0.04 -14.17
CA ARG A 366 -10.14 -0.18 -14.11
C ARG A 366 -9.58 -1.11 -15.18
N ALA A 367 -10.28 -1.22 -16.29
CA ALA A 367 -9.90 -2.08 -17.40
C ALA A 367 -9.02 -1.36 -18.40
N GLY A 368 -8.04 -2.07 -18.94
CA GLY A 368 -7.28 -1.61 -20.11
C GLY A 368 -7.99 -2.06 -21.37
N TRP A 369 -8.70 -1.16 -22.01
CA TRP A 369 -9.45 -1.42 -23.26
C TRP A 369 -8.61 -1.24 -24.53
N LEU A 370 -7.30 -1.38 -24.46
CA LEU A 370 -6.37 -1.21 -25.59
C LEU A 370 -5.95 -2.54 -26.19
#